data_c12f5aba5c9af19248db5d83cea6664c
#
_entry.id   c12f5aba5c9af19248db5d83cea6664c
#
_cell.length_a   1.000
_cell.length_b   1.000
_cell.length_c   1.000
_cell.angle_alpha   90.00
_cell.angle_beta   90.00
_cell.angle_gamma   90.00
#
_symmetry.space_group_name_H-M   'P 1'
#
loop_
_entity.id
_entity.type
_entity.pdbx_description
1 polymer ?
#
loop_
_entity_poly.entity_id
_entity_poly.type
_entity_poly.pdbx_seq_one_letter_code
_entity_poly.pdbx_strand_id
1 'polypeptide(L)'
;MIKTKWLIKGIVSLLLVGAISACNDKTTRQIPCAEVEEGTFYIDIYEEGEIEALNSINISSPNLSWRFGNLKIANIVIDGTDVKAGDTLITFDPSEVRKAILDYEDRLVVSNAELEKMLAQHELDMEELNADYEVTRISHEITRMQLESAAHESDIKRREIKVNLDKADISLNRAKEQIENRRKIQVEEVKQKKLSIRQDEERLKEAHRTLDKLFIIAPAPGIAIISHNWSTNNKFQVGDQCWSSQQLIQLPDLSQVKAKVNINEVDISKITKGLKVQIRPDAFSDSTFTGYVSAVANLAQNKNNQSQIKVFPVEIIVNEYNKNLLPGLTVSCRIIVDEIPNVKYIPLEALHLEGNKNFVYRKTASGYDRVEVQVGYTNSDYIIIESGLEKGDKVALIDPTVIENEEEVNKKETT
;
A
#
# COMPACT_ATOMS: atom_id res chain seq x y z
N MET A 1 39.24 72.23 61.85
CA MET A 1 39.18 71.12 60.80
C MET A 1 39.76 69.80 61.31
N ILE A 2 39.77 69.44 62.57
CA ILE A 2 40.38 68.18 63.07
C ILE A 2 39.35 67.25 63.75
N LYS A 3 38.14 67.70 64.10
CA LYS A 3 37.12 66.89 64.79
C LYS A 3 36.23 66.04 63.89
N THR A 4 36.15 66.27 62.59
CA THR A 4 35.27 65.53 61.66
C THR A 4 35.92 64.26 61.10
N LYS A 5 37.21 64.08 61.11
CA LYS A 5 37.93 62.88 60.62
C LYS A 5 37.85 61.67 61.56
N TRP A 6 37.59 61.87 62.85
CA TRP A 6 37.49 60.80 63.85
C TRP A 6 36.06 60.11 63.84
N LEU A 7 35.04 60.89 63.61
CA LEU A 7 33.67 60.38 63.50
C LEU A 7 33.44 59.51 62.26
N ILE A 8 34.08 59.84 61.14
CA ILE A 8 33.96 59.05 59.91
C ILE A 8 34.73 57.74 60.05
N LYS A 9 35.84 57.66 60.75
CA LYS A 9 36.57 56.40 60.98
C LYS A 9 35.80 55.46 61.95
N GLY A 10 35.09 56.00 62.93
CA GLY A 10 34.25 55.20 63.81
C GLY A 10 33.04 54.57 63.15
N ILE A 11 32.38 55.30 62.26
CA ILE A 11 31.23 54.83 61.48
C ILE A 11 31.60 53.78 60.41
N VAL A 12 32.78 53.96 59.77
CA VAL A 12 33.26 52.95 58.77
C VAL A 12 33.76 51.70 59.48
N SER A 13 34.32 51.77 60.71
CA SER A 13 34.71 50.57 61.46
C SER A 13 33.47 49.79 61.98
N LEU A 14 32.39 50.49 62.37
CA LEU A 14 31.13 49.84 62.81
C LEU A 14 30.34 49.20 61.68
N LEU A 15 30.39 49.75 60.46
CA LEU A 15 29.81 49.20 59.27
C LEU A 15 30.57 47.97 58.73
N LEU A 16 31.88 47.88 58.96
CA LEU A 16 32.71 46.74 58.52
C LEU A 16 32.53 45.52 59.44
N VAL A 17 32.18 45.69 60.70
CA VAL A 17 31.88 44.59 61.65
C VAL A 17 30.48 44.03 61.45
N GLY A 18 29.52 44.83 60.95
CA GLY A 18 28.16 44.37 60.61
C GLY A 18 28.10 43.54 59.32
N ALA A 19 29.07 43.63 58.42
CA ALA A 19 29.13 42.91 57.14
C ALA A 19 29.69 41.47 57.26
N ILE A 20 30.26 41.07 58.38
CA ILE A 20 30.89 39.76 58.56
C ILE A 20 29.88 38.75 59.17
N SER A 21 28.68 39.20 59.65
CA SER A 21 27.67 38.34 60.26
C SER A 21 26.55 37.89 59.28
N ALA A 22 26.64 38.21 57.99
CA ALA A 22 25.54 37.96 57.03
C ALA A 22 25.82 36.86 55.98
N CYS A 23 26.80 35.99 56.20
CA CYS A 23 27.04 34.84 55.34
C CYS A 23 27.20 33.57 56.18
N ASN A 24 26.10 33.11 56.75
CA ASN A 24 25.98 31.72 57.20
C ASN A 24 24.67 31.16 56.69
N ASP A 25 24.44 31.29 55.37
CA ASP A 25 23.44 30.49 54.69
C ASP A 25 23.98 29.07 54.60
N LYS A 26 23.62 28.26 55.56
CA LYS A 26 23.65 26.80 55.39
C LYS A 26 22.69 26.48 54.26
N THR A 27 23.18 26.42 53.04
CA THR A 27 22.51 25.77 51.92
C THR A 27 22.36 24.29 52.28
N THR A 28 21.40 23.98 53.13
CA THR A 28 20.93 22.60 53.28
C THR A 28 20.38 22.22 51.94
N ARG A 29 21.08 21.39 51.18
CA ARG A 29 20.56 20.81 49.92
C ARG A 29 19.22 20.18 50.26
N GLN A 30 18.14 20.81 49.83
CA GLN A 30 16.80 20.24 50.00
C GLN A 30 16.70 18.99 49.16
N ILE A 31 16.58 17.85 49.80
CA ILE A 31 16.32 16.59 49.13
C ILE A 31 14.96 16.70 48.44
N PRO A 32 14.88 16.47 47.13
CA PRO A 32 13.61 16.48 46.43
C PRO A 32 12.71 15.38 46.99
N CYS A 33 11.47 15.74 47.29
CA CYS A 33 10.46 14.83 47.87
C CYS A 33 9.24 14.81 46.95
N ALA A 34 8.66 13.65 46.79
CA ALA A 34 7.35 13.47 46.20
C ALA A 34 6.30 13.18 47.28
N GLU A 35 5.06 13.51 47.02
CA GLU A 35 3.93 13.22 47.92
C GLU A 35 3.30 11.89 47.51
N VAL A 36 2.88 11.09 48.48
CA VAL A 36 2.11 9.86 48.24
C VAL A 36 0.74 10.24 47.69
N GLU A 37 0.52 9.93 46.45
CA GLU A 37 -0.74 10.18 45.76
C GLU A 37 -1.70 8.99 45.96
N GLU A 38 -3.00 9.28 45.95
CA GLU A 38 -4.05 8.27 45.94
C GLU A 38 -4.99 8.54 44.77
N GLY A 39 -5.13 7.56 43.89
CA GLY A 39 -5.91 7.70 42.67
C GLY A 39 -6.01 6.41 41.88
N THR A 40 -6.40 6.55 40.62
CA THR A 40 -6.40 5.43 39.69
C THR A 40 -4.98 5.23 39.13
N PHE A 41 -4.45 4.06 39.35
CA PHE A 41 -3.13 3.67 38.81
C PHE A 41 -3.33 2.96 37.49
N TYR A 42 -2.55 3.39 36.48
CA TYR A 42 -2.59 2.80 35.13
C TYR A 42 -1.36 1.92 34.95
N ILE A 43 -1.62 0.65 34.65
CA ILE A 43 -0.58 -0.24 34.13
C ILE A 43 -0.56 -0.03 32.63
N ASP A 44 0.45 0.64 32.14
CA ASP A 44 0.56 1.06 30.74
C ASP A 44 1.90 0.65 30.13
N ILE A 45 1.90 0.55 28.81
CA ILE A 45 3.06 0.24 27.99
C ILE A 45 3.22 1.37 26.97
N TYR A 46 4.41 1.95 26.91
CA TYR A 46 4.76 2.99 25.95
C TYR A 46 5.58 2.37 24.82
N GLU A 47 5.12 2.55 23.60
CA GLU A 47 5.84 2.08 22.40
C GLU A 47 5.68 3.08 21.26
N GLU A 48 6.69 3.14 20.42
CA GLU A 48 6.68 3.94 19.21
C GLU A 48 6.09 3.15 18.05
N GLY A 49 5.36 3.83 17.18
CA GLY A 49 4.76 3.25 16.00
C GLY A 49 4.70 4.23 14.83
N GLU A 50 4.09 3.79 13.76
CA GLU A 50 3.89 4.56 12.54
C GLU A 50 2.41 4.57 12.16
N ILE A 51 1.92 5.72 11.69
CA ILE A 51 0.56 5.82 11.13
C ILE A 51 0.54 5.20 9.75
N GLU A 52 -0.37 4.26 9.55
CA GLU A 52 -0.70 3.68 8.25
C GLU A 52 -2.18 3.96 7.93
N ALA A 53 -2.53 4.07 6.66
CA ALA A 53 -3.94 4.04 6.26
C ALA A 53 -4.52 2.65 6.55
N LEU A 54 -5.76 2.59 7.04
CA LEU A 54 -6.44 1.32 7.27
C LEU A 54 -6.67 0.58 5.95
N ASN A 55 -7.08 1.30 4.92
CA ASN A 55 -7.29 0.79 3.57
C ASN A 55 -6.47 1.60 2.57
N SER A 56 -6.03 0.94 1.50
CA SER A 56 -5.36 1.60 0.39
C SER A 56 -5.72 0.94 -0.92
N ILE A 57 -5.88 1.74 -1.97
CA ILE A 57 -6.09 1.27 -3.33
C ILE A 57 -4.74 1.20 -4.01
N ASN A 58 -4.34 -0.01 -4.41
CA ASN A 58 -3.09 -0.21 -5.15
C ASN A 58 -3.35 -0.09 -6.64
N ILE A 59 -2.69 0.86 -7.27
CA ILE A 59 -2.72 1.09 -8.71
C ILE A 59 -1.54 0.37 -9.33
N SER A 60 -1.86 -0.60 -10.19
CA SER A 60 -0.86 -1.42 -10.87
C SER A 60 -0.84 -1.14 -12.36
N SER A 61 0.29 -1.43 -13.00
CA SER A 61 0.41 -1.39 -14.46
C SER A 61 -0.59 -2.36 -15.11
N PRO A 62 -1.16 -2.00 -16.28
CA PRO A 62 -2.11 -2.85 -16.98
C PRO A 62 -1.45 -4.14 -17.47
N ASN A 63 -2.25 -5.20 -17.49
CA ASN A 63 -1.83 -6.43 -18.14
C ASN A 63 -2.03 -6.28 -19.64
N LEU A 64 -0.92 -6.19 -20.39
CA LEU A 64 -0.90 -6.07 -21.84
C LEU A 64 -0.34 -7.33 -22.46
N SER A 65 -0.79 -7.59 -23.71
CA SER A 65 -0.19 -8.62 -24.53
C SER A 65 1.27 -8.27 -24.86
N TRP A 66 2.16 -9.24 -24.83
CA TRP A 66 3.58 -9.10 -25.20
C TRP A 66 3.82 -8.47 -26.59
N ARG A 67 2.79 -8.48 -27.45
CA ARG A 67 2.82 -7.89 -28.81
C ARG A 67 2.96 -6.37 -28.80
N PHE A 68 2.59 -5.71 -27.72
CA PHE A 68 2.64 -4.25 -27.59
C PHE A 68 3.92 -3.75 -26.87
N GLY A 69 4.92 -4.63 -26.72
CA GLY A 69 6.21 -4.27 -26.15
C GLY A 69 6.18 -4.05 -24.63
N ASN A 70 7.18 -3.37 -24.12
CA ASN A 70 7.32 -3.04 -22.72
C ASN A 70 6.62 -1.71 -22.42
N LEU A 71 5.92 -1.67 -21.28
CA LEU A 71 5.30 -0.45 -20.77
C LEU A 71 6.39 0.54 -20.31
N LYS A 72 6.47 1.69 -20.95
CA LYS A 72 7.35 2.79 -20.56
C LYS A 72 6.52 3.95 -20.06
N ILE A 73 6.87 4.49 -18.88
CA ILE A 73 6.18 5.63 -18.29
C ILE A 73 6.51 6.89 -19.08
N ALA A 74 5.49 7.51 -19.70
CA ALA A 74 5.61 8.78 -20.40
C ALA A 74 5.35 9.96 -19.47
N ASN A 75 4.41 9.80 -18.53
CA ASN A 75 4.12 10.77 -17.47
C ASN A 75 3.63 10.06 -16.22
N ILE A 76 3.93 10.62 -15.03
CA ILE A 76 3.50 10.14 -13.73
C ILE A 76 3.22 11.35 -12.83
N VAL A 77 2.17 11.26 -12.02
CA VAL A 77 1.84 12.28 -11.04
C VAL A 77 3.00 12.48 -10.06
N ILE A 78 3.12 13.69 -9.52
CA ILE A 78 4.14 13.98 -8.51
C ILE A 78 3.77 13.26 -7.20
N ASP A 79 4.77 12.64 -6.57
CA ASP A 79 4.60 11.95 -5.29
C ASP A 79 4.05 12.88 -4.21
N GLY A 80 3.07 12.40 -3.43
CA GLY A 80 2.41 13.17 -2.39
C GLY A 80 1.35 14.17 -2.88
N THR A 81 0.99 14.17 -4.16
CA THR A 81 -0.03 15.07 -4.70
C THR A 81 -1.44 14.60 -4.33
N ASP A 82 -2.29 15.54 -3.93
CA ASP A 82 -3.73 15.32 -3.79
C ASP A 82 -4.38 15.15 -5.15
N VAL A 83 -5.06 14.03 -5.37
CA VAL A 83 -5.75 13.68 -6.60
C VAL A 83 -7.24 13.47 -6.36
N LYS A 84 -8.05 13.76 -7.37
CA LYS A 84 -9.48 13.51 -7.39
C LYS A 84 -9.79 12.28 -8.23
N ALA A 85 -10.95 11.66 -7.97
CA ALA A 85 -11.44 10.59 -8.84
C ALA A 85 -11.52 11.08 -10.29
N GLY A 86 -10.93 10.32 -11.23
CA GLY A 86 -10.84 10.66 -12.65
C GLY A 86 -9.57 11.39 -13.08
N ASP A 87 -8.74 11.88 -12.16
CA ASP A 87 -7.45 12.49 -12.51
C ASP A 87 -6.49 11.44 -13.09
N THR A 88 -5.70 11.85 -14.10
CA THR A 88 -4.70 10.96 -14.70
C THR A 88 -3.50 10.82 -13.78
N LEU A 89 -3.23 9.60 -13.36
CA LEU A 89 -2.09 9.27 -12.49
C LEU A 89 -0.85 8.92 -13.27
N ILE A 90 -1.01 8.07 -14.29
CA ILE A 90 0.10 7.58 -15.13
C ILE A 90 -0.35 7.55 -16.57
N THR A 91 0.53 7.96 -17.45
CA THR A 91 0.40 7.77 -18.90
C THR A 91 1.60 6.97 -19.37
N PHE A 92 1.35 5.86 -20.07
CA PHE A 92 2.40 5.11 -20.75
C PHE A 92 2.60 5.58 -22.16
N ASP A 93 3.76 5.32 -22.75
CA ASP A 93 4.10 5.65 -24.13
C ASP A 93 3.19 4.86 -25.10
N PRO A 94 2.34 5.54 -25.88
CA PRO A 94 1.40 4.88 -26.78
C PRO A 94 1.99 4.53 -28.16
N SER A 95 3.26 4.82 -28.43
CA SER A 95 3.86 4.78 -29.76
C SER A 95 3.74 3.42 -30.44
N GLU A 96 4.08 2.34 -29.72
CA GLU A 96 4.00 0.97 -30.24
C GLU A 96 2.55 0.53 -30.50
N VAL A 97 1.64 0.90 -29.62
CA VAL A 97 0.21 0.56 -29.76
C VAL A 97 -0.40 1.33 -30.95
N ARG A 98 -0.08 2.62 -31.10
CA ARG A 98 -0.54 3.42 -32.25
C ARG A 98 -0.02 2.89 -33.57
N LYS A 99 1.26 2.48 -33.61
CA LYS A 99 1.83 1.84 -34.80
C LYS A 99 1.09 0.54 -35.11
N ALA A 100 0.83 -0.30 -34.11
CA ALA A 100 0.09 -1.54 -34.34
C ALA A 100 -1.34 -1.29 -34.85
N ILE A 101 -2.02 -0.22 -34.36
CA ILE A 101 -3.35 0.19 -34.87
C ILE A 101 -3.25 0.49 -36.35
N LEU A 102 -2.33 1.36 -36.78
CA LEU A 102 -2.14 1.71 -38.19
C LEU A 102 -1.84 0.45 -39.07
N ASP A 103 -0.95 -0.43 -38.57
CA ASP A 103 -0.62 -1.68 -39.27
C ASP A 103 -1.85 -2.61 -39.43
N TYR A 104 -2.76 -2.66 -38.45
CA TYR A 104 -3.99 -3.45 -38.54
C TYR A 104 -5.04 -2.78 -39.43
N GLU A 105 -5.17 -1.46 -39.40
CA GLU A 105 -6.03 -0.70 -40.33
C GLU A 105 -5.63 -0.91 -41.76
N ASP A 106 -4.33 -0.78 -42.09
CA ASP A 106 -3.79 -1.03 -43.41
C ASP A 106 -4.04 -2.48 -43.87
N ARG A 107 -3.84 -3.46 -43.00
CA ARG A 107 -4.14 -4.87 -43.28
C ARG A 107 -5.61 -5.11 -43.61
N LEU A 108 -6.52 -4.47 -42.87
CA LEU A 108 -7.96 -4.58 -43.13
C LEU A 108 -8.33 -3.99 -44.50
N VAL A 109 -7.77 -2.84 -44.87
CA VAL A 109 -7.96 -2.25 -46.20
C VAL A 109 -7.52 -3.22 -47.29
N VAL A 110 -6.30 -3.78 -47.18
CA VAL A 110 -5.78 -4.76 -48.13
C VAL A 110 -6.64 -6.04 -48.14
N SER A 111 -7.00 -6.59 -47.01
CA SER A 111 -7.80 -7.81 -46.93
C SER A 111 -9.20 -7.66 -47.50
N ASN A 112 -9.83 -6.49 -47.35
CA ASN A 112 -11.12 -6.18 -47.95
C ASN A 112 -11.00 -6.03 -49.47
N ALA A 113 -9.97 -5.35 -49.98
CA ALA A 113 -9.71 -5.25 -51.41
C ALA A 113 -9.44 -6.64 -52.06
N GLU A 114 -8.72 -7.53 -51.35
CA GLU A 114 -8.53 -8.91 -51.79
C GLU A 114 -9.84 -9.71 -51.80
N LEU A 115 -10.73 -9.49 -50.85
CA LEU A 115 -12.06 -10.12 -50.87
C LEU A 115 -12.89 -9.65 -52.06
N GLU A 116 -12.90 -8.34 -52.35
CA GLU A 116 -13.61 -7.78 -53.51
C GLU A 116 -13.04 -8.37 -54.84
N LYS A 117 -11.71 -8.42 -54.95
CA LYS A 117 -11.05 -9.05 -56.10
C LYS A 117 -11.43 -10.52 -56.24
N MET A 118 -11.45 -11.27 -55.14
CA MET A 118 -11.85 -12.68 -55.12
C MET A 118 -13.29 -12.86 -55.60
N LEU A 119 -14.20 -12.02 -55.12
CA LEU A 119 -15.63 -12.07 -55.51
C LEU A 119 -15.80 -11.78 -57.01
N ALA A 120 -15.13 -10.79 -57.55
CA ALA A 120 -15.16 -10.48 -58.95
C ALA A 120 -14.57 -11.65 -59.82
N GLN A 121 -13.50 -12.28 -59.36
CA GLN A 121 -12.94 -13.47 -60.05
C GLN A 121 -13.93 -14.65 -59.99
N HIS A 122 -14.58 -14.87 -58.87
CA HIS A 122 -15.59 -15.92 -58.72
C HIS A 122 -16.79 -15.70 -59.66
N GLU A 123 -17.19 -14.45 -59.88
CA GLU A 123 -18.26 -14.10 -60.81
C GLU A 123 -17.86 -14.45 -62.25
N LEU A 124 -16.66 -14.04 -62.68
CA LEU A 124 -16.14 -14.39 -64.00
C LEU A 124 -16.01 -15.91 -64.23
N ASP A 125 -15.47 -16.65 -63.24
CA ASP A 125 -15.36 -18.11 -63.32
C ASP A 125 -16.74 -18.78 -63.46
N MET A 126 -17.74 -18.25 -62.76
CA MET A 126 -19.13 -18.78 -62.85
C MET A 126 -19.79 -18.44 -64.14
N GLU A 127 -19.56 -17.26 -64.74
CA GLU A 127 -20.02 -16.87 -66.09
C GLU A 127 -19.45 -17.80 -67.12
N GLU A 128 -18.12 -18.08 -67.11
CA GLU A 128 -17.48 -19.02 -68.03
C GLU A 128 -18.07 -20.44 -67.90
N LEU A 129 -18.20 -20.98 -66.70
CA LEU A 129 -18.77 -22.30 -66.48
C LEU A 129 -20.23 -22.38 -66.92
N ASN A 130 -21.05 -21.34 -66.72
CA ASN A 130 -22.41 -21.27 -67.16
C ASN A 130 -22.49 -21.22 -68.71
N ALA A 131 -21.58 -20.47 -69.39
CA ALA A 131 -21.51 -20.45 -70.85
C ALA A 131 -21.14 -21.82 -71.40
N ASP A 132 -20.15 -22.51 -70.79
CA ASP A 132 -19.77 -23.88 -71.21
C ASP A 132 -20.90 -24.88 -70.98
N TYR A 133 -21.65 -24.77 -69.90
CA TYR A 133 -22.83 -25.58 -69.66
C TYR A 133 -23.93 -25.36 -70.72
N GLU A 134 -24.18 -24.10 -71.11
CA GLU A 134 -25.16 -23.80 -72.17
C GLU A 134 -24.75 -24.36 -73.52
N VAL A 135 -23.47 -24.24 -73.89
CA VAL A 135 -22.92 -24.87 -75.12
C VAL A 135 -23.12 -26.40 -75.06
N THR A 136 -22.78 -27.04 -74.00
CA THR A 136 -22.95 -28.48 -73.77
C THR A 136 -24.43 -28.89 -73.78
N ARG A 137 -25.31 -28.10 -73.17
CA ARG A 137 -26.75 -28.32 -73.23
C ARG A 137 -27.35 -28.26 -74.59
N ILE A 138 -26.92 -27.26 -75.43
CA ILE A 138 -27.36 -27.13 -76.81
C ILE A 138 -26.84 -28.33 -77.64
N SER A 139 -25.57 -28.75 -77.47
CA SER A 139 -25.01 -29.93 -78.15
C SER A 139 -25.77 -31.21 -77.80
N HIS A 140 -26.13 -31.42 -76.58
CA HIS A 140 -27.00 -32.55 -76.11
C HIS A 140 -28.34 -32.47 -76.81
N GLU A 141 -29.05 -31.34 -76.84
CA GLU A 141 -30.32 -31.14 -77.49
C GLU A 141 -30.27 -31.45 -78.94
N ILE A 142 -29.24 -31.00 -79.67
CA ILE A 142 -29.01 -31.36 -81.13
C ILE A 142 -28.89 -32.86 -81.26
N THR A 143 -28.09 -33.55 -80.43
CA THR A 143 -27.90 -35.00 -80.49
C THR A 143 -29.22 -35.76 -80.18
N ARG A 144 -30.04 -35.27 -79.27
CA ARG A 144 -31.36 -35.80 -78.95
C ARG A 144 -32.30 -35.69 -80.14
N MET A 145 -32.36 -34.54 -80.85
CA MET A 145 -33.18 -34.34 -82.03
C MET A 145 -32.69 -35.21 -83.21
N GLN A 146 -31.37 -35.47 -83.34
CA GLN A 146 -30.83 -36.38 -84.29
C GLN A 146 -31.32 -37.83 -84.09
N LEU A 147 -31.40 -38.28 -82.79
CA LEU A 147 -31.93 -39.58 -82.44
C LEU A 147 -33.44 -39.68 -82.75
N GLU A 148 -34.21 -38.65 -82.50
CA GLU A 148 -35.64 -38.58 -82.83
C GLU A 148 -35.89 -38.68 -84.37
N SER A 149 -35.10 -37.96 -85.17
CA SER A 149 -35.19 -37.96 -86.61
C SER A 149 -34.68 -39.29 -87.26
N ALA A 150 -33.82 -40.05 -86.54
CA ALA A 150 -33.29 -41.33 -87.00
C ALA A 150 -34.31 -42.52 -86.82
N ALA A 151 -35.56 -42.27 -86.61
CA ALA A 151 -36.58 -43.32 -86.39
C ALA A 151 -36.72 -44.28 -87.62
N HIS A 152 -36.37 -43.82 -88.83
CA HIS A 152 -36.41 -44.57 -90.07
C HIS A 152 -35.01 -45.03 -90.66
N GLU A 153 -33.94 -44.80 -89.85
CA GLU A 153 -32.58 -45.20 -90.20
C GLU A 153 -32.28 -46.68 -89.88
N SER A 154 -31.13 -47.19 -90.33
CA SER A 154 -30.72 -48.56 -90.01
C SER A 154 -30.42 -48.73 -88.52
N ASP A 155 -30.59 -49.97 -88.01
CA ASP A 155 -30.35 -50.28 -86.58
C ASP A 155 -28.92 -49.95 -86.14
N ILE A 156 -27.95 -50.09 -87.02
CA ILE A 156 -26.56 -49.74 -86.73
C ILE A 156 -26.41 -48.20 -86.53
N LYS A 157 -27.00 -47.42 -87.44
CA LYS A 157 -26.95 -45.98 -87.45
C LYS A 157 -27.67 -45.42 -86.20
N ARG A 158 -28.83 -45.96 -85.89
CA ARG A 158 -29.62 -45.59 -84.67
C ARG A 158 -28.85 -45.93 -83.42
N ARG A 159 -28.15 -47.06 -83.32
CA ARG A 159 -27.28 -47.43 -82.22
C ARG A 159 -26.09 -46.48 -82.01
N GLU A 160 -25.45 -46.07 -83.13
CA GLU A 160 -24.36 -45.07 -83.16
C GLU A 160 -24.85 -43.74 -82.57
N ILE A 161 -25.97 -43.22 -83.04
CA ILE A 161 -26.56 -41.96 -82.53
C ILE A 161 -26.92 -42.07 -81.07
N LYS A 162 -27.47 -43.23 -80.63
CA LYS A 162 -27.79 -43.46 -79.18
C LYS A 162 -26.54 -43.39 -78.27
N VAL A 163 -25.40 -44.00 -78.72
CA VAL A 163 -24.13 -43.92 -77.99
C VAL A 163 -23.59 -42.49 -77.98
N ASN A 164 -23.82 -41.71 -79.04
CA ASN A 164 -23.46 -40.29 -79.02
C ASN A 164 -24.33 -39.47 -78.08
N LEU A 165 -25.64 -39.79 -77.93
CA LEU A 165 -26.50 -39.17 -76.94
C LEU A 165 -26.08 -39.53 -75.52
N ASP A 166 -25.78 -40.81 -75.24
CA ASP A 166 -25.26 -41.25 -73.97
C ASP A 166 -23.97 -40.49 -73.55
N LYS A 167 -23.05 -40.23 -74.53
CA LYS A 167 -21.90 -39.39 -74.32
C LYS A 167 -22.25 -37.92 -73.98
N ALA A 168 -23.20 -37.36 -74.75
CA ALA A 168 -23.70 -35.99 -74.50
C ALA A 168 -24.35 -35.84 -73.12
N ASP A 169 -25.13 -36.86 -72.71
CA ASP A 169 -25.72 -36.92 -71.34
C ASP A 169 -24.62 -36.85 -70.21
N ILE A 170 -23.56 -37.69 -70.41
CA ILE A 170 -22.45 -37.71 -69.46
C ILE A 170 -21.74 -36.33 -69.43
N SER A 171 -21.55 -35.71 -70.60
CA SER A 171 -20.89 -34.40 -70.72
C SER A 171 -21.73 -33.30 -70.05
N LEU A 172 -23.06 -33.32 -70.25
CA LEU A 172 -23.96 -32.36 -69.63
C LEU A 172 -24.02 -32.50 -68.06
N ASN A 173 -24.09 -33.74 -67.57
CA ASN A 173 -24.04 -34.02 -66.18
C ASN A 173 -22.70 -33.58 -65.57
N ARG A 174 -21.56 -33.82 -66.26
CA ARG A 174 -20.25 -33.35 -65.81
C ARG A 174 -20.18 -31.81 -65.72
N ALA A 175 -20.65 -31.10 -66.76
CA ALA A 175 -20.71 -29.64 -66.72
C ALA A 175 -21.55 -29.10 -65.58
N LYS A 176 -22.69 -29.73 -65.31
CA LYS A 176 -23.52 -29.38 -64.13
C LYS A 176 -22.82 -29.62 -62.78
N GLU A 177 -22.16 -30.76 -62.63
CA GLU A 177 -21.40 -31.07 -61.41
C GLU A 177 -20.21 -30.10 -61.22
N GLN A 178 -19.55 -29.67 -62.32
CA GLN A 178 -18.50 -28.69 -62.27
C GLN A 178 -18.96 -27.34 -61.70
N ILE A 179 -20.14 -26.86 -62.12
CA ILE A 179 -20.79 -25.64 -61.58
C ILE A 179 -21.05 -25.79 -60.08
N GLU A 180 -21.70 -26.89 -59.67
CA GLU A 180 -22.04 -27.14 -58.27
C GLU A 180 -20.80 -27.24 -57.39
N ASN A 181 -19.77 -27.96 -57.84
CA ASN A 181 -18.53 -28.13 -57.11
C ASN A 181 -17.77 -26.79 -57.00
N ARG A 182 -17.66 -26.01 -58.09
CA ARG A 182 -17.02 -24.69 -58.09
C ARG A 182 -17.74 -23.76 -57.13
N ARG A 183 -19.10 -23.76 -57.15
CA ARG A 183 -19.89 -22.94 -56.22
C ARG A 183 -19.62 -23.30 -54.73
N LYS A 184 -19.52 -24.59 -54.41
CA LYS A 184 -19.18 -25.03 -53.03
C LYS A 184 -17.79 -24.55 -52.65
N ILE A 185 -16.81 -24.69 -53.52
CA ILE A 185 -15.43 -24.22 -53.27
C ILE A 185 -15.43 -22.71 -53.03
N GLN A 186 -16.07 -21.93 -53.90
CA GLN A 186 -16.12 -20.46 -53.77
C GLN A 186 -16.76 -19.99 -52.44
N VAL A 187 -17.82 -20.68 -51.99
CA VAL A 187 -18.45 -20.40 -50.71
C VAL A 187 -17.47 -20.60 -49.55
N GLU A 188 -16.71 -21.69 -49.55
CA GLU A 188 -15.72 -21.94 -48.50
C GLU A 188 -14.52 -20.97 -48.57
N GLU A 189 -14.03 -20.62 -49.79
CA GLU A 189 -12.98 -19.62 -49.98
C GLU A 189 -13.40 -18.23 -49.40
N VAL A 190 -14.62 -17.78 -49.72
CA VAL A 190 -15.18 -16.52 -49.19
C VAL A 190 -15.32 -16.59 -47.68
N LYS A 191 -15.81 -17.71 -47.15
CA LYS A 191 -15.98 -17.93 -45.71
C LYS A 191 -14.60 -17.86 -45.00
N GLN A 192 -13.60 -18.51 -45.53
CA GLN A 192 -12.23 -18.47 -45.01
C GLN A 192 -11.66 -17.06 -45.02
N LYS A 193 -11.83 -16.32 -46.12
CA LYS A 193 -11.36 -14.93 -46.21
C LYS A 193 -12.07 -14.00 -45.22
N LYS A 194 -13.41 -14.12 -45.07
CA LYS A 194 -14.18 -13.38 -44.08
C LYS A 194 -13.75 -13.68 -42.66
N LEU A 195 -13.37 -14.96 -42.40
CA LEU A 195 -12.85 -15.32 -41.07
C LEU A 195 -11.51 -14.61 -40.76
N SER A 196 -10.62 -14.56 -41.77
CA SER A 196 -9.34 -13.83 -41.66
C SER A 196 -9.56 -12.32 -41.39
N ILE A 197 -10.48 -11.70 -42.13
CA ILE A 197 -10.84 -10.28 -41.92
C ILE A 197 -11.35 -10.06 -40.49
N ARG A 198 -12.26 -10.92 -40.02
CA ARG A 198 -12.79 -10.84 -38.66
C ARG A 198 -11.68 -10.97 -37.60
N GLN A 199 -10.67 -11.80 -37.83
CA GLN A 199 -9.53 -11.93 -36.93
C GLN A 199 -8.71 -10.62 -36.87
N ASP A 200 -8.54 -9.96 -38.02
CA ASP A 200 -7.82 -8.67 -38.04
C ASP A 200 -8.65 -7.54 -37.44
N GLU A 201 -9.98 -7.55 -37.61
CA GLU A 201 -10.89 -6.63 -36.88
C GLU A 201 -10.80 -6.79 -35.37
N GLU A 202 -10.81 -8.02 -34.85
CA GLU A 202 -10.67 -8.26 -33.41
C GLU A 202 -9.28 -7.83 -32.89
N ARG A 203 -8.22 -7.99 -33.68
CA ARG A 203 -6.87 -7.50 -33.33
C ARG A 203 -6.84 -5.97 -33.28
N LEU A 204 -7.46 -5.29 -34.23
CA LEU A 204 -7.58 -3.83 -34.22
C LEU A 204 -8.34 -3.35 -32.98
N LYS A 205 -9.47 -3.99 -32.68
CA LYS A 205 -10.27 -3.69 -31.51
C LYS A 205 -9.51 -3.92 -30.19
N GLU A 206 -8.71 -4.98 -30.10
CA GLU A 206 -7.82 -5.24 -28.98
C GLU A 206 -6.76 -4.13 -28.84
N ALA A 207 -6.18 -3.67 -29.96
CA ALA A 207 -5.20 -2.60 -29.95
C ALA A 207 -5.81 -1.27 -29.45
N HIS A 208 -7.03 -0.92 -29.87
CA HIS A 208 -7.74 0.26 -29.36
C HIS A 208 -8.02 0.14 -27.86
N ARG A 209 -8.55 -1.00 -27.39
CA ARG A 209 -8.75 -1.23 -25.95
C ARG A 209 -7.46 -1.15 -25.14
N THR A 210 -6.35 -1.57 -25.75
CA THR A 210 -5.03 -1.47 -25.13
C THR A 210 -4.58 -0.02 -25.02
N LEU A 211 -4.84 0.79 -26.05
CA LEU A 211 -4.54 2.23 -26.03
C LEU A 211 -5.26 2.92 -24.85
N ASP A 212 -6.53 2.61 -24.60
CA ASP A 212 -7.30 3.17 -23.48
C ASP A 212 -6.70 2.77 -22.12
N LYS A 213 -6.16 1.55 -22.00
CA LYS A 213 -5.50 1.06 -20.77
C LYS A 213 -4.16 1.72 -20.48
N LEU A 214 -3.55 2.42 -21.44
CA LEU A 214 -2.30 3.15 -21.21
C LEU A 214 -2.47 4.45 -20.39
N PHE A 215 -3.70 4.86 -20.15
CA PHE A 215 -4.04 6.00 -19.32
C PHE A 215 -4.64 5.49 -18.01
N ILE A 216 -3.86 5.55 -16.95
CA ILE A 216 -4.35 5.15 -15.63
C ILE A 216 -4.91 6.35 -14.91
N ILE A 217 -6.17 6.27 -14.53
CA ILE A 217 -6.89 7.30 -13.78
C ILE A 217 -7.10 6.89 -12.33
N ALA A 218 -7.24 7.89 -11.44
CA ALA A 218 -7.55 7.67 -10.03
C ALA A 218 -9.00 7.16 -9.88
N PRO A 219 -9.21 6.00 -9.23
CA PRO A 219 -10.57 5.48 -8.99
C PRO A 219 -11.28 6.19 -7.84
N ALA A 220 -10.53 6.84 -6.95
CA ALA A 220 -11.03 7.56 -5.78
C ALA A 220 -10.12 8.76 -5.48
N PRO A 221 -10.61 9.78 -4.75
CA PRO A 221 -9.75 10.86 -4.27
C PRO A 221 -8.78 10.35 -3.20
N GLY A 222 -7.60 10.95 -3.11
CA GLY A 222 -6.59 10.59 -2.12
C GLY A 222 -5.23 11.22 -2.40
N ILE A 223 -4.22 10.86 -1.63
CA ILE A 223 -2.84 11.27 -1.85
C ILE A 223 -2.14 10.19 -2.67
N ALA A 224 -1.59 10.55 -3.82
CA ALA A 224 -0.87 9.61 -4.67
C ALA A 224 0.54 9.35 -4.11
N ILE A 225 0.82 8.14 -3.63
CA ILE A 225 2.13 7.72 -3.16
C ILE A 225 2.76 6.81 -4.20
N ILE A 226 3.89 7.24 -4.77
CA ILE A 226 4.60 6.47 -5.79
C ILE A 226 5.36 5.32 -5.14
N SER A 227 5.16 4.12 -5.63
CA SER A 227 5.85 2.90 -5.17
C SER A 227 7.31 2.88 -5.61
N HIS A 228 8.13 2.09 -4.92
CA HIS A 228 9.53 1.88 -5.30
C HIS A 228 9.64 0.83 -6.40
N ASN A 229 10.52 1.10 -7.35
CA ASN A 229 10.92 0.13 -8.34
C ASN A 229 11.93 -0.83 -7.68
N TRP A 230 11.56 -2.10 -7.54
CA TRP A 230 12.37 -3.12 -6.88
C TRP A 230 13.75 -3.34 -7.52
N SER A 231 13.92 -3.01 -8.82
CA SER A 231 15.19 -3.20 -9.54
C SER A 231 16.18 -2.06 -9.29
N THR A 232 15.68 -0.82 -9.10
CA THR A 232 16.53 0.38 -8.90
C THR A 232 16.51 0.88 -7.46
N ASN A 233 15.58 0.38 -6.64
CA ASN A 233 15.27 0.84 -5.29
C ASN A 233 14.88 2.33 -5.20
N ASN A 234 14.61 2.97 -6.33
CA ASN A 234 14.14 4.35 -6.42
C ASN A 234 12.61 4.34 -6.68
N LYS A 235 11.94 5.46 -6.41
CA LYS A 235 10.55 5.64 -6.82
C LYS A 235 10.44 5.64 -8.34
N PHE A 236 9.31 5.13 -8.88
CA PHE A 236 9.06 5.17 -10.31
C PHE A 236 9.10 6.60 -10.85
N GLN A 237 9.69 6.78 -12.02
CA GLN A 237 9.84 8.07 -12.67
C GLN A 237 9.58 7.94 -14.18
N VAL A 238 9.43 9.11 -14.83
CA VAL A 238 9.29 9.20 -16.28
C VAL A 238 10.49 8.52 -16.97
N GLY A 239 10.20 7.66 -17.93
CA GLY A 239 11.20 6.88 -18.66
C GLY A 239 11.43 5.46 -18.15
N ASP A 240 10.97 5.14 -16.93
CA ASP A 240 11.08 3.78 -16.38
C ASP A 240 10.24 2.78 -17.17
N GLN A 241 10.74 1.56 -17.25
CA GLN A 241 9.99 0.43 -17.78
C GLN A 241 9.29 -0.31 -16.63
N CYS A 242 8.05 -0.72 -16.91
CA CYS A 242 7.22 -1.44 -15.96
C CYS A 242 6.83 -2.80 -16.50
N TRP A 243 6.74 -3.77 -15.60
CA TRP A 243 6.19 -5.09 -15.90
C TRP A 243 4.68 -5.10 -15.72
N SER A 244 4.03 -6.03 -16.38
CA SER A 244 2.59 -6.25 -16.24
C SER A 244 2.21 -6.51 -14.78
N SER A 245 1.13 -5.88 -14.28
CA SER A 245 0.61 -6.02 -12.91
C SER A 245 1.57 -5.54 -11.80
N GLN A 246 2.60 -4.76 -12.12
CA GLN A 246 3.49 -4.16 -11.14
C GLN A 246 2.79 -2.99 -10.45
N GLN A 247 2.81 -2.95 -9.11
CA GLN A 247 2.28 -1.83 -8.34
C GLN A 247 3.13 -0.58 -8.58
N LEU A 248 2.47 0.52 -8.96
CA LEU A 248 3.11 1.77 -9.33
C LEU A 248 2.75 2.92 -8.38
N ILE A 249 1.50 3.00 -7.96
CA ILE A 249 0.99 4.03 -7.06
C ILE A 249 0.09 3.37 -6.01
N GLN A 250 0.15 3.90 -4.80
CA GLN A 250 -0.77 3.58 -3.72
C GLN A 250 -1.59 4.83 -3.40
N LEU A 251 -2.91 4.68 -3.30
CA LEU A 251 -3.84 5.70 -2.85
C LEU A 251 -4.38 5.29 -1.48
N PRO A 252 -3.80 5.77 -0.36
CA PRO A 252 -4.31 5.50 0.96
C PRO A 252 -5.66 6.21 1.19
N ASP A 253 -6.58 5.52 1.83
CA ASP A 253 -7.81 6.09 2.33
C ASP A 253 -7.54 6.75 3.69
N LEU A 254 -7.51 8.07 3.71
CA LEU A 254 -7.22 8.85 4.91
C LEU A 254 -8.43 9.01 5.83
N SER A 255 -9.61 8.49 5.48
CA SER A 255 -10.80 8.56 6.32
C SER A 255 -10.66 7.73 7.60
N GLN A 256 -9.86 6.67 7.55
CA GLN A 256 -9.53 5.81 8.67
C GLN A 256 -8.05 5.47 8.66
N VAL A 257 -7.40 5.73 9.78
CA VAL A 257 -5.98 5.43 9.97
C VAL A 257 -5.79 4.46 11.13
N LYS A 258 -4.71 3.72 11.08
CA LYS A 258 -4.24 2.84 12.15
C LYS A 258 -2.81 3.21 12.54
N ALA A 259 -2.47 3.04 13.80
CA ALA A 259 -1.08 3.03 14.22
C ALA A 259 -0.58 1.59 14.27
N LYS A 260 0.57 1.33 13.69
CA LYS A 260 1.26 0.05 13.76
C LYS A 260 2.44 0.18 14.70
N VAL A 261 2.38 -0.58 15.78
CA VAL A 261 3.34 -0.54 16.89
C VAL A 261 4.02 -1.90 17.01
N ASN A 262 5.29 -1.91 17.34
CA ASN A 262 6.06 -3.15 17.52
C ASN A 262 6.30 -3.40 19.01
N ILE A 263 5.51 -4.28 19.61
CA ILE A 263 5.59 -4.63 21.03
C ILE A 263 6.66 -5.69 21.27
N ASN A 264 7.46 -5.51 22.34
CA ASN A 264 8.49 -6.46 22.72
C ASN A 264 7.88 -7.79 23.21
N GLU A 265 8.59 -8.91 23.01
CA GLU A 265 8.20 -10.25 23.47
C GLU A 265 7.88 -10.30 24.99
N VAL A 266 8.55 -9.50 25.81
CA VAL A 266 8.32 -9.45 27.27
C VAL A 266 6.93 -8.92 27.61
N ASP A 267 6.39 -7.99 26.83
CA ASP A 267 5.15 -7.28 27.14
C ASP A 267 3.94 -7.75 26.33
N ILE A 268 4.15 -8.53 25.28
CA ILE A 268 3.06 -8.99 24.39
C ILE A 268 2.00 -9.80 25.12
N SER A 269 2.37 -10.54 26.15
CA SER A 269 1.45 -11.35 26.95
C SER A 269 0.38 -10.52 27.67
N LYS A 270 0.64 -9.22 27.89
CA LYS A 270 -0.25 -8.27 28.53
C LYS A 270 -1.19 -7.60 27.53
N ILE A 271 -0.88 -7.65 26.24
CA ILE A 271 -1.63 -6.95 25.18
C ILE A 271 -2.75 -7.84 24.66
N THR A 272 -3.97 -7.33 24.75
CA THR A 272 -5.16 -7.99 24.24
C THR A 272 -5.96 -7.06 23.34
N LYS A 273 -6.76 -7.65 22.44
CA LYS A 273 -7.65 -6.89 21.58
C LYS A 273 -8.68 -6.10 22.41
N GLY A 274 -8.89 -4.83 22.07
CA GLY A 274 -9.87 -3.95 22.71
C GLY A 274 -9.26 -3.03 23.78
N LEU A 275 -7.99 -3.17 24.15
CA LEU A 275 -7.32 -2.25 25.06
C LEU A 275 -7.36 -0.82 24.53
N LYS A 276 -7.61 0.13 25.43
CA LYS A 276 -7.60 1.56 25.12
C LYS A 276 -6.17 2.05 24.90
N VAL A 277 -6.00 2.91 23.92
CA VAL A 277 -4.70 3.48 23.58
C VAL A 277 -4.81 4.99 23.44
N GLN A 278 -3.86 5.70 24.01
CA GLN A 278 -3.63 7.12 23.78
C GLN A 278 -2.49 7.23 22.76
N ILE A 279 -2.74 7.97 21.68
CA ILE A 279 -1.83 8.09 20.53
C ILE A 279 -1.42 9.54 20.44
N ARG A 280 -0.14 9.82 20.48
CA ARG A 280 0.44 11.16 20.36
C ARG A 280 1.42 11.20 19.20
N PRO A 281 1.09 11.93 18.13
CA PRO A 281 2.03 12.14 17.03
C PRO A 281 3.22 12.99 17.49
N ASP A 282 4.43 12.58 17.11
CA ASP A 282 5.64 13.31 17.50
C ASP A 282 5.70 14.70 16.83
N ALA A 283 5.14 14.83 15.62
CA ALA A 283 5.04 16.10 14.91
C ALA A 283 4.08 17.11 15.57
N PHE A 284 3.12 16.65 16.39
CA PHE A 284 2.06 17.47 17.02
C PHE A 284 1.87 17.06 18.49
N SER A 285 2.89 17.28 19.29
CA SER A 285 2.97 16.81 20.69
C SER A 285 1.84 17.31 21.59
N ASP A 286 1.17 18.42 21.23
CA ASP A 286 0.04 18.99 21.98
C ASP A 286 -1.30 18.29 21.69
N SER A 287 -1.34 17.39 20.70
CA SER A 287 -2.56 16.68 20.30
C SER A 287 -2.47 15.21 20.70
N THR A 288 -3.47 14.76 21.48
CA THR A 288 -3.60 13.34 21.85
C THR A 288 -4.88 12.78 21.23
N PHE A 289 -4.74 11.67 20.54
CA PHE A 289 -5.84 10.93 19.93
C PHE A 289 -6.13 9.67 20.72
N THR A 290 -7.37 9.20 20.64
CA THR A 290 -7.78 7.95 21.27
C THR A 290 -7.89 6.84 20.23
N GLY A 291 -7.62 5.61 20.65
CA GLY A 291 -7.73 4.44 19.82
C GLY A 291 -7.92 3.17 20.64
N TYR A 292 -7.95 2.06 19.96
CA TYR A 292 -8.01 0.75 20.58
C TYR A 292 -7.21 -0.28 19.81
N VAL A 293 -6.69 -1.28 20.50
CA VAL A 293 -6.00 -2.42 19.90
C VAL A 293 -7.00 -3.24 19.07
N SER A 294 -6.81 -3.28 17.76
CA SER A 294 -7.67 -4.01 16.83
C SER A 294 -7.18 -5.41 16.54
N ALA A 295 -5.87 -5.57 16.43
CA ALA A 295 -5.23 -6.86 16.15
C ALA A 295 -3.84 -6.94 16.79
N VAL A 296 -3.49 -8.15 17.21
CA VAL A 296 -2.17 -8.51 17.72
C VAL A 296 -1.64 -9.64 16.82
N ALA A 297 -0.45 -9.46 16.25
CA ALA A 297 0.13 -10.49 15.40
C ALA A 297 0.53 -11.72 16.23
N ASN A 298 0.20 -12.91 15.73
CA ASN A 298 0.55 -14.19 16.38
C ASN A 298 1.99 -14.65 16.05
N LEU A 299 2.70 -13.93 15.18
CA LEU A 299 4.05 -14.28 14.75
C LEU A 299 5.03 -13.16 15.09
N ALA A 300 6.08 -13.52 15.82
CA ALA A 300 7.17 -12.58 16.11
C ALA A 300 8.01 -12.29 14.85
N GLN A 301 8.42 -11.04 14.73
CA GLN A 301 9.34 -10.56 13.70
C GLN A 301 10.62 -10.04 14.35
N ASN A 302 11.71 -9.96 13.61
CA ASN A 302 12.89 -9.23 14.08
C ASN A 302 12.61 -7.73 13.98
N LYS A 303 12.98 -6.96 15.00
CA LYS A 303 12.79 -5.50 15.02
C LYS A 303 13.41 -4.82 13.79
N ASN A 304 14.54 -5.33 13.33
CA ASN A 304 15.18 -4.97 12.05
C ASN A 304 16.06 -6.14 11.58
N ASN A 305 16.57 -6.05 10.34
CA ASN A 305 17.39 -7.11 9.73
C ASN A 305 18.73 -7.41 10.46
N GLN A 306 19.15 -6.56 11.38
CA GLN A 306 20.41 -6.67 12.12
C GLN A 306 20.19 -6.98 13.60
N SER A 307 18.97 -6.91 14.11
CA SER A 307 18.63 -7.16 15.51
C SER A 307 18.04 -8.55 15.73
N GLN A 308 18.47 -9.20 16.81
CA GLN A 308 17.87 -10.45 17.29
C GLN A 308 16.64 -10.21 18.19
N ILE A 309 16.32 -8.94 18.48
CA ILE A 309 15.17 -8.57 19.31
C ILE A 309 13.89 -8.95 18.59
N LYS A 310 13.07 -9.78 19.25
CA LYS A 310 11.76 -10.20 18.74
C LYS A 310 10.69 -9.20 19.15
N VAL A 311 9.89 -8.80 18.16
CA VAL A 311 8.75 -7.91 18.36
C VAL A 311 7.51 -8.49 17.69
N PHE A 312 6.36 -8.14 18.23
CA PHE A 312 5.06 -8.50 17.69
C PHE A 312 4.37 -7.24 17.17
N PRO A 313 4.04 -7.17 15.88
CA PRO A 313 3.24 -6.08 15.35
C PRO A 313 1.84 -6.06 15.97
N VAL A 314 1.45 -4.90 16.45
CA VAL A 314 0.11 -4.63 17.00
C VAL A 314 -0.51 -3.50 16.19
N GLU A 315 -1.74 -3.69 15.76
CA GLU A 315 -2.51 -2.68 15.04
C GLU A 315 -3.50 -2.00 15.98
N ILE A 316 -3.48 -0.68 15.98
CA ILE A 316 -4.32 0.18 16.82
C ILE A 316 -5.14 1.06 15.88
N ILE A 317 -6.46 0.95 15.93
CA ILE A 317 -7.34 1.83 15.15
C ILE A 317 -7.51 3.14 15.90
N VAL A 318 -7.33 4.25 15.18
CA VAL A 318 -7.58 5.59 15.70
C VAL A 318 -9.06 5.92 15.54
N ASN A 319 -9.70 6.36 16.62
CA ASN A 319 -11.15 6.62 16.64
C ASN A 319 -11.53 7.91 15.93
N GLU A 320 -10.62 8.88 15.89
CA GLU A 320 -10.90 10.24 15.45
C GLU A 320 -10.24 10.50 14.08
N TYR A 321 -11.04 11.02 13.15
CA TYR A 321 -10.49 11.50 11.89
C TYR A 321 -9.78 12.86 12.07
N ASN A 322 -8.55 12.97 11.67
CA ASN A 322 -7.82 14.23 11.62
C ASN A 322 -6.97 14.32 10.35
N LYS A 323 -7.11 15.43 9.62
CA LYS A 323 -6.34 15.69 8.38
C LYS A 323 -4.83 15.70 8.58
N ASN A 324 -4.38 15.94 9.80
CA ASN A 324 -2.95 16.01 10.13
C ASN A 324 -2.33 14.62 10.39
N LEU A 325 -3.16 13.57 10.54
CA LEU A 325 -2.67 12.20 10.72
C LEU A 325 -2.37 11.57 9.34
N LEU A 326 -1.22 11.94 8.79
CA LEU A 326 -0.77 11.42 7.51
C LEU A 326 -0.05 10.08 7.69
N PRO A 327 -0.21 9.11 6.77
CA PRO A 327 0.60 7.90 6.74
C PRO A 327 2.10 8.23 6.69
N GLY A 328 2.90 7.48 7.45
CA GLY A 328 4.34 7.70 7.61
C GLY A 328 4.72 8.58 8.81
N LEU A 329 3.76 9.13 9.55
CA LEU A 329 4.07 9.86 10.79
C LEU A 329 4.38 8.90 11.92
N THR A 330 5.46 9.21 12.65
CA THR A 330 5.81 8.53 13.90
C THR A 330 4.85 8.97 15.02
N VAL A 331 4.42 8.02 15.84
CA VAL A 331 3.53 8.23 16.97
C VAL A 331 4.02 7.50 18.20
N SER A 332 3.87 8.12 19.36
CA SER A 332 4.04 7.49 20.66
C SER A 332 2.68 6.97 21.14
N CYS A 333 2.59 5.67 21.38
CA CYS A 333 1.38 5.00 21.83
C CYS A 333 1.50 4.56 23.26
N ARG A 334 0.57 5.03 24.11
CA ARG A 334 0.38 4.59 25.48
C ARG A 334 -0.78 3.61 25.54
N ILE A 335 -0.47 2.32 25.68
CA ILE A 335 -1.46 1.23 25.74
C ILE A 335 -1.82 1.00 27.20
N ILE A 336 -3.09 1.19 27.57
CA ILE A 336 -3.58 1.00 28.93
C ILE A 336 -3.97 -0.47 29.08
N VAL A 337 -3.15 -1.20 29.84
CA VAL A 337 -3.33 -2.64 30.05
C VAL A 337 -4.36 -2.89 31.14
N ASP A 338 -4.24 -2.15 32.25
CA ASP A 338 -5.16 -2.29 33.40
C ASP A 338 -5.29 -0.96 34.14
N GLU A 339 -6.43 -0.78 34.85
CA GLU A 339 -6.73 0.39 35.65
C GLU A 339 -7.09 -0.08 37.06
N ILE A 340 -6.27 0.26 38.07
CA ILE A 340 -6.50 -0.10 39.47
C ILE A 340 -6.95 1.16 40.23
N PRO A 341 -8.23 1.27 40.58
CA PRO A 341 -8.76 2.45 41.27
C PRO A 341 -8.39 2.48 42.75
N ASN A 342 -8.31 3.68 43.32
CA ASN A 342 -8.17 3.94 44.74
C ASN A 342 -6.95 3.28 45.42
N VAL A 343 -5.79 3.32 44.73
CA VAL A 343 -4.52 2.83 45.28
C VAL A 343 -3.57 3.99 45.56
N LYS A 344 -2.69 3.79 46.56
CA LYS A 344 -1.61 4.71 46.86
C LYS A 344 -0.40 4.37 46.02
N TYR A 345 0.27 5.37 45.45
CA TYR A 345 1.46 5.17 44.65
C TYR A 345 2.48 6.30 44.86
N ILE A 346 3.74 5.98 44.59
CA ILE A 346 4.87 6.90 44.68
C ILE A 346 5.72 6.79 43.39
N PRO A 347 6.52 7.83 43.09
CA PRO A 347 7.52 7.69 42.01
C PRO A 347 8.48 6.53 42.30
N LEU A 348 8.84 5.77 41.25
CA LEU A 348 9.72 4.62 41.38
C LEU A 348 11.09 5.00 41.95
N GLU A 349 11.55 6.24 41.68
CA GLU A 349 12.81 6.79 42.17
C GLU A 349 12.85 6.89 43.71
N ALA A 350 11.71 6.96 44.38
CA ALA A 350 11.62 7.05 45.84
C ALA A 350 11.76 5.68 46.52
N LEU A 351 11.72 4.59 45.77
CA LEU A 351 11.82 3.24 46.30
C LEU A 351 13.29 2.81 46.36
N HIS A 352 13.71 2.33 47.55
CA HIS A 352 15.05 1.80 47.76
C HIS A 352 14.99 0.33 48.11
N LEU A 353 15.95 -0.45 47.59
CA LEU A 353 16.05 -1.89 47.80
C LEU A 353 17.30 -2.20 48.64
N GLU A 354 17.18 -2.88 49.74
CA GLU A 354 18.33 -3.39 50.49
C GLU A 354 18.11 -4.86 50.89
N GLY A 355 18.91 -5.70 50.31
CA GLY A 355 18.72 -7.15 50.40
C GLY A 355 17.42 -7.58 49.70
N ASN A 356 16.45 -8.05 50.48
CA ASN A 356 15.14 -8.49 49.98
C ASN A 356 13.97 -7.62 50.52
N LYS A 357 14.27 -6.41 51.01
CA LYS A 357 13.29 -5.52 51.60
C LYS A 357 13.21 -4.20 50.85
N ASN A 358 11.98 -3.76 50.60
CA ASN A 358 11.66 -2.48 50.01
C ASN A 358 11.45 -1.44 51.10
N PHE A 359 12.04 -0.26 50.99
CA PHE A 359 11.85 0.81 51.92
C PHE A 359 11.86 2.17 51.25
N VAL A 360 11.32 3.16 51.92
CA VAL A 360 11.32 4.56 51.50
C VAL A 360 11.76 5.44 52.63
N TYR A 361 12.27 6.63 52.33
CA TYR A 361 12.58 7.63 53.33
C TYR A 361 11.45 8.65 53.43
N ARG A 362 10.60 8.51 54.48
CA ARG A 362 9.50 9.42 54.75
C ARG A 362 10.01 10.68 55.47
N LYS A 363 9.67 11.84 54.95
CA LYS A 363 10.03 13.13 55.55
C LYS A 363 9.21 13.38 56.82
N THR A 364 9.89 13.66 57.93
CA THR A 364 9.28 14.04 59.22
C THR A 364 9.70 15.46 59.61
N ALA A 365 9.20 16.00 60.71
CA ALA A 365 9.59 17.32 61.21
C ALA A 365 11.06 17.39 61.65
N SER A 366 11.66 16.22 61.99
CA SER A 366 13.04 16.10 62.48
C SER A 366 14.05 15.52 61.49
N GLY A 367 13.62 15.16 60.27
CA GLY A 367 14.50 14.55 59.28
C GLY A 367 13.75 13.56 58.39
N TYR A 368 14.38 12.41 58.13
CA TYR A 368 13.83 11.34 57.27
C TYR A 368 13.81 10.05 58.06
N ASP A 369 12.62 9.42 58.14
CA ASP A 369 12.44 8.09 58.75
C ASP A 369 12.44 7.03 57.66
N ARG A 370 13.23 6.00 57.86
CA ARG A 370 13.21 4.80 57.01
C ARG A 370 11.99 3.95 57.34
N VAL A 371 11.11 3.78 56.34
CA VAL A 371 9.87 2.99 56.48
C VAL A 371 9.91 1.81 55.54
N GLU A 372 9.75 0.60 56.06
CA GLU A 372 9.56 -0.62 55.26
C GLU A 372 8.19 -0.62 54.59
N VAL A 373 8.12 -0.84 53.28
CA VAL A 373 6.88 -0.79 52.50
C VAL A 373 6.63 -2.09 51.78
N GLN A 374 5.36 -2.46 51.65
CA GLN A 374 4.93 -3.51 50.73
C GLN A 374 4.51 -2.89 49.43
N VAL A 375 5.03 -3.40 48.34
CA VAL A 375 4.83 -2.85 46.99
C VAL A 375 4.01 -3.79 46.13
N GLY A 376 3.15 -3.22 45.29
CA GLY A 376 2.34 -3.95 44.34
C GLY A 376 2.83 -3.78 42.91
N TYR A 377 1.91 -3.51 41.99
CA TYR A 377 2.24 -3.31 40.56
C TYR A 377 3.05 -2.02 40.36
N THR A 378 3.89 -2.04 39.32
CA THR A 378 4.71 -0.90 38.91
C THR A 378 4.46 -0.61 37.42
N ASN A 379 4.58 0.66 37.05
CA ASN A 379 4.71 1.10 35.66
C ASN A 379 6.08 1.78 35.44
N SER A 380 6.25 2.53 34.36
CA SER A 380 7.51 3.20 34.01
C SER A 380 7.95 4.25 35.04
N ASP A 381 7.01 4.92 35.74
CA ASP A 381 7.27 6.11 36.51
C ASP A 381 6.91 5.93 38.00
N TYR A 382 5.93 5.05 38.30
CA TYR A 382 5.33 4.92 39.63
C TYR A 382 5.20 3.46 40.08
N ILE A 383 5.09 3.27 41.41
CA ILE A 383 4.86 1.97 42.02
C ILE A 383 3.74 2.07 43.07
N ILE A 384 2.85 1.06 43.10
CA ILE A 384 1.78 0.96 44.11
C ILE A 384 2.36 0.60 45.45
N ILE A 385 1.89 1.27 46.49
CA ILE A 385 2.20 0.96 47.89
C ILE A 385 0.96 0.32 48.55
N GLU A 386 1.09 -0.94 48.90
CA GLU A 386 0.02 -1.72 49.56
C GLU A 386 -0.06 -1.39 51.07
N SER A 387 1.10 -1.23 51.70
CA SER A 387 1.18 -0.86 53.14
C SER A 387 2.47 -0.13 53.47
N GLY A 388 2.44 0.67 54.57
CA GLY A 388 3.60 1.39 55.12
C GLY A 388 3.54 2.89 54.97
N LEU A 389 2.70 3.43 54.07
CA LEU A 389 2.53 4.87 53.87
C LEU A 389 1.06 5.28 53.88
N GLU A 390 0.82 6.54 54.27
CA GLU A 390 -0.49 7.18 54.17
C GLU A 390 -0.51 8.23 53.06
N LYS A 391 -1.73 8.57 52.60
CA LYS A 391 -1.93 9.63 51.61
C LYS A 391 -1.41 10.96 52.16
N GLY A 392 -0.62 11.67 51.35
CA GLY A 392 -0.04 12.96 51.72
C GLY A 392 1.31 12.85 52.43
N ASP A 393 1.78 11.64 52.78
CA ASP A 393 3.16 11.47 53.25
C ASP A 393 4.16 11.94 52.16
N LYS A 394 5.24 12.57 52.58
CA LYS A 394 6.30 13.01 51.66
C LYS A 394 7.47 12.06 51.76
N VAL A 395 7.85 11.52 50.60
CA VAL A 395 8.97 10.55 50.44
C VAL A 395 10.11 11.18 49.67
N ALA A 396 11.35 10.94 50.11
CA ALA A 396 12.53 11.43 49.42
C ALA A 396 12.77 10.65 48.14
N LEU A 397 13.12 11.34 47.04
CA LEU A 397 13.46 10.73 45.74
C LEU A 397 14.90 10.24 45.71
N ILE A 398 15.74 10.69 46.67
CA ILE A 398 17.16 10.32 46.76
C ILE A 398 17.41 9.84 48.20
N ASP A 399 18.30 8.86 48.35
CA ASP A 399 18.69 8.37 49.67
C ASP A 399 19.36 9.48 50.51
N PRO A 400 18.73 9.90 51.62
CA PRO A 400 19.26 10.94 52.51
C PRO A 400 20.62 10.60 53.11
N THR A 401 20.91 9.33 53.36
CA THR A 401 22.16 8.87 53.99
C THR A 401 23.39 9.07 53.11
N VAL A 402 23.19 9.09 51.80
CA VAL A 402 24.30 9.34 50.84
C VAL A 402 24.72 10.81 50.95
N ILE A 403 23.77 11.73 51.09
CA ILE A 403 24.06 13.17 51.20
C ILE A 403 24.68 13.49 52.53
N GLU A 404 24.21 12.87 53.64
CA GLU A 404 24.84 13.08 54.97
C GLU A 404 26.27 12.58 55.00
N ASN A 405 26.58 11.46 54.36
CA ASN A 405 27.97 10.94 54.27
C ASN A 405 28.89 11.84 53.44
N GLU A 406 28.41 12.45 52.33
CA GLU A 406 29.18 13.41 51.53
C GLU A 406 29.48 14.70 52.31
N GLU A 407 28.55 15.16 53.15
CA GLU A 407 28.78 16.31 54.01
C GLU A 407 29.77 16.01 55.14
N GLU A 408 29.79 14.80 55.71
CA GLU A 408 30.76 14.39 56.72
C GLU A 408 32.18 14.21 56.13
N VAL A 409 32.29 13.69 54.88
CA VAL A 409 33.60 13.55 54.21
C VAL A 409 34.17 14.93 53.88
N ASN A 410 33.34 15.84 53.33
CA ASN A 410 33.77 17.22 53.03
C ASN A 410 34.15 18.04 54.29
N LYS A 411 33.53 17.72 55.46
CA LYS A 411 33.94 18.33 56.74
C LYS A 411 35.24 17.81 57.27
N LYS A 412 35.63 16.56 56.97
CA LYS A 412 36.91 15.94 57.38
C LYS A 412 38.08 16.37 56.50
N GLU A 413 37.82 16.77 55.27
CA GLU A 413 38.87 17.29 54.37
C GLU A 413 39.16 18.78 54.52
N THR A 414 38.32 19.53 55.29
CA THR A 414 38.44 20.97 55.51
C THR A 414 38.93 21.30 56.93
N THR A 415 39.31 20.28 57.77
CA THR A 415 39.90 20.47 59.11
C THR A 415 41.33 19.93 59.15
#